data_e011f75d5590d9a4792af141ab65062c
#
_entry.id   e011f75d5590d9a4792af141ab65062c
#
_cell.length_a   1.000
_cell.length_b   1.000
_cell.length_c   1.000
_cell.angle_alpha   90.00
_cell.angle_beta   90.00
_cell.angle_gamma   90.00
#
_symmetry.space_group_name_H-M   'P 1'
#
loop_
_entity.id
_entity.type
_entity.pdbx_description
1 polymer ?
#
loop_
_entity_poly.entity_id
_entity_poly.type
_entity_poly.pdbx_seq_one_letter_code
_entity_poly.pdbx_strand_id
1 'polypeptide(L)'
;MELYREIIRSPHTLIAGTTGSGKSVVLNGIVREILLSHTNTTAELYMVDPKAVELYQYHNIVKGYTEEAAEVPYMLDTIIETMETRYKTMREHGENKWTGSHIYIIIDELADLMISPQNKEIKLKLQKILQKGRAAAITIIAATQAPNRQIIPANLVLNFTNRLALRCLSSIESRQIVNVSGAELLPKYGKGIYLSPDGIKQVEIPLTPSNKDVISRWEEWTGIEVIEEAPQYISQTREYPRQYDMTKFYIGLGVALMGSGLLMAMI
;
A
#
# COMPACT_ATOMS: atom_id res chain seq x y z
N MET A 1 -7.12 -19.31 5.00
CA MET A 1 -7.29 -18.31 6.08
C MET A 1 -6.03 -18.17 6.93
N GLU A 2 -5.32 -19.24 7.32
CA GLU A 2 -4.07 -19.14 8.11
C GLU A 2 -2.99 -18.29 7.44
N LEU A 3 -2.75 -18.47 6.13
CA LEU A 3 -1.79 -17.66 5.36
C LEU A 3 -2.10 -16.15 5.45
N TYR A 4 -3.35 -15.74 5.29
CA TYR A 4 -3.69 -14.31 5.33
C TYR A 4 -3.53 -13.72 6.72
N ARG A 5 -3.85 -14.49 7.78
CA ARG A 5 -3.56 -14.11 9.17
C ARG A 5 -2.08 -13.96 9.45
N GLU A 6 -1.26 -14.84 8.91
CA GLU A 6 0.19 -14.74 9.00
C GLU A 6 0.70 -13.46 8.31
N ILE A 7 0.19 -13.17 7.11
CA ILE A 7 0.56 -11.97 6.34
C ILE A 7 0.19 -10.68 7.08
N ILE A 8 -1.01 -10.54 7.61
CA ILE A 8 -1.44 -9.30 8.29
C ILE A 8 -0.74 -9.06 9.63
N ARG A 9 -0.20 -10.10 10.26
CA ARG A 9 0.63 -10.02 11.47
C ARG A 9 2.09 -9.74 11.18
N SER A 10 2.49 -9.88 9.93
CA SER A 10 3.86 -9.67 9.47
C SER A 10 4.12 -8.19 9.20
N PRO A 11 5.36 -7.69 9.40
CA PRO A 11 5.61 -6.26 9.25
C PRO A 11 5.40 -5.74 7.84
N HIS A 12 5.89 -6.45 6.82
CA HIS A 12 5.75 -6.04 5.41
C HIS A 12 5.81 -7.27 4.52
N THR A 13 4.94 -7.30 3.50
CA THR A 13 4.83 -8.43 2.58
C THR A 13 4.87 -7.96 1.12
N LEU A 14 5.73 -8.59 0.31
CA LEU A 14 5.74 -8.45 -1.14
C LEU A 14 5.08 -9.68 -1.78
N ILE A 15 4.12 -9.45 -2.66
CA ILE A 15 3.42 -10.49 -3.42
C ILE A 15 3.80 -10.32 -4.89
N ALA A 16 4.32 -11.37 -5.51
CA ALA A 16 4.67 -11.29 -6.93
C ALA A 16 4.16 -12.51 -7.70
N GLY A 17 3.80 -12.27 -8.95
CA GLY A 17 3.33 -13.31 -9.86
C GLY A 17 2.80 -12.73 -11.16
N THR A 18 2.82 -13.55 -12.20
CA THR A 18 2.35 -13.15 -13.54
C THR A 18 0.87 -12.77 -13.55
N THR A 19 0.45 -12.08 -14.61
CA THR A 19 -0.97 -11.82 -14.87
C THR A 19 -1.76 -13.12 -14.84
N GLY A 20 -2.85 -13.11 -14.08
CA GLY A 20 -3.72 -14.28 -13.92
C GLY A 20 -3.14 -15.39 -13.02
N SER A 21 -2.11 -15.13 -12.20
CA SER A 21 -1.57 -16.09 -11.22
C SER A 21 -2.38 -16.15 -9.92
N GLY A 22 -3.38 -15.28 -9.76
CA GLY A 22 -4.19 -15.19 -8.53
C GLY A 22 -3.78 -14.08 -7.57
N LYS A 23 -2.97 -13.09 -8.01
CA LYS A 23 -2.54 -11.94 -7.22
C LYS A 23 -3.73 -11.19 -6.59
N SER A 24 -4.76 -10.89 -7.39
CA SER A 24 -5.99 -10.23 -6.95
C SER A 24 -6.74 -11.05 -5.89
N VAL A 25 -6.76 -12.38 -6.03
CA VAL A 25 -7.37 -13.28 -5.04
C VAL A 25 -6.65 -13.15 -3.70
N VAL A 26 -5.31 -13.11 -3.73
CA VAL A 26 -4.49 -12.95 -2.52
C VAL A 26 -4.75 -11.58 -1.89
N LEU A 27 -4.69 -10.49 -2.66
CA LEU A 27 -4.93 -9.14 -2.14
C LEU A 27 -6.32 -9.01 -1.51
N ASN A 28 -7.36 -9.47 -2.21
CA ASN A 28 -8.73 -9.45 -1.70
C ASN A 28 -8.90 -10.33 -0.46
N GLY A 29 -8.20 -11.47 -0.39
CA GLY A 29 -8.18 -12.33 0.79
C GLY A 29 -7.51 -11.67 2.00
N ILE A 30 -6.42 -10.95 1.78
CA ILE A 30 -5.72 -10.19 2.82
C ILE A 30 -6.61 -9.04 3.32
N VAL A 31 -7.18 -8.24 2.41
CA VAL A 31 -8.11 -7.17 2.80
C VAL A 31 -9.26 -7.72 3.62
N ARG A 32 -9.88 -8.82 3.17
CA ARG A 32 -10.95 -9.48 3.94
C ARG A 32 -10.50 -9.85 5.36
N GLU A 33 -9.31 -10.42 5.50
CA GLU A 33 -8.79 -10.81 6.83
C GLU A 33 -8.53 -9.58 7.71
N ILE A 34 -8.07 -8.45 7.14
CA ILE A 34 -7.93 -7.17 7.87
C ILE A 34 -9.32 -6.71 8.33
N LEU A 35 -10.31 -6.64 7.43
CA LEU A 35 -11.66 -6.18 7.73
C LEU A 35 -12.39 -7.08 8.75
N LEU A 36 -12.06 -8.37 8.81
CA LEU A 36 -12.60 -9.30 9.81
C LEU A 36 -11.89 -9.19 11.17
N SER A 37 -10.61 -8.86 11.18
CA SER A 37 -9.77 -8.85 12.39
C SER A 37 -9.78 -7.51 13.11
N HIS A 38 -10.21 -6.43 12.45
CA HIS A 38 -10.16 -5.06 12.94
C HIS A 38 -11.51 -4.36 12.80
N THR A 39 -11.59 -3.18 13.43
CA THR A 39 -12.63 -2.18 13.24
C THR A 39 -12.01 -0.90 12.67
N ASN A 40 -12.83 0.05 12.23
CA ASN A 40 -12.38 1.36 11.75
C ASN A 40 -11.65 2.20 12.82
N THR A 41 -11.73 1.82 14.10
CA THR A 41 -10.99 2.45 15.21
C THR A 41 -9.68 1.74 15.52
N THR A 42 -9.53 0.47 15.13
CA THR A 42 -8.34 -0.34 15.41
C THR A 42 -7.43 -0.53 14.20
N ALA A 43 -7.91 -0.20 13.00
CA ALA A 43 -7.06 -0.16 11.81
C ALA A 43 -7.46 0.98 10.86
N GLU A 44 -6.46 1.50 10.17
CA GLU A 44 -6.57 2.46 9.08
C GLU A 44 -5.99 1.83 7.81
N LEU A 45 -6.72 1.90 6.71
CA LEU A 45 -6.29 1.36 5.43
C LEU A 45 -5.98 2.50 4.45
N TYR A 46 -4.84 2.38 3.77
CA TYR A 46 -4.44 3.24 2.66
C TYR A 46 -4.21 2.36 1.44
N MET A 47 -4.77 2.72 0.30
CA MET A 47 -4.72 1.90 -0.89
C MET A 47 -4.23 2.69 -2.11
N VAL A 48 -3.35 2.06 -2.88
CA VAL A 48 -2.82 2.58 -4.14
C VAL A 48 -3.16 1.57 -5.23
N ASP A 49 -4.03 1.94 -6.16
CA ASP A 49 -4.52 1.10 -7.25
C ASP A 49 -4.43 1.85 -8.58
N PRO A 50 -3.26 1.88 -9.24
CA PRO A 50 -3.04 2.66 -10.46
C PRO A 50 -3.97 2.29 -11.62
N LYS A 51 -4.62 1.14 -11.56
CA LYS A 51 -5.53 0.65 -12.59
C LYS A 51 -7.01 0.81 -12.25
N ALA A 52 -7.32 1.18 -10.99
CA ALA A 52 -8.67 1.31 -10.47
C ALA A 52 -9.54 0.05 -10.67
N VAL A 53 -8.95 -1.13 -10.53
CA VAL A 53 -9.65 -2.41 -10.79
C VAL A 53 -9.75 -3.28 -9.55
N GLU A 54 -8.61 -3.52 -8.89
CA GLU A 54 -8.51 -4.54 -7.87
C GLU A 54 -8.97 -4.07 -6.50
N LEU A 55 -8.66 -2.82 -6.14
CA LEU A 55 -8.92 -2.25 -4.82
C LEU A 55 -10.03 -1.19 -4.82
N TYR A 56 -10.56 -0.82 -6.00
CA TYR A 56 -11.58 0.21 -6.13
C TYR A 56 -12.83 -0.05 -5.25
N GLN A 57 -13.24 -1.32 -5.11
CA GLN A 57 -14.39 -1.69 -4.28
C GLN A 57 -14.29 -1.25 -2.81
N TYR A 58 -13.09 -0.92 -2.33
CA TYR A 58 -12.84 -0.51 -0.93
C TYR A 58 -12.72 1.00 -0.75
N HIS A 59 -12.79 1.80 -1.83
CA HIS A 59 -12.49 3.23 -1.80
C HIS A 59 -13.29 4.03 -0.74
N ASN A 60 -14.53 3.61 -0.45
CA ASN A 60 -15.40 4.28 0.52
C ASN A 60 -15.06 3.97 1.99
N ILE A 61 -14.35 2.88 2.26
CA ILE A 61 -14.09 2.42 3.64
C ILE A 61 -12.63 2.63 4.07
N VAL A 62 -11.78 3.17 3.20
CA VAL A 62 -10.37 3.39 3.48
C VAL A 62 -10.08 4.83 3.86
N LYS A 63 -9.02 5.05 4.63
CA LYS A 63 -8.56 6.37 5.07
C LYS A 63 -7.98 7.18 3.91
N GLY A 64 -7.35 6.52 2.95
CA GLY A 64 -6.82 7.12 1.75
C GLY A 64 -6.81 6.14 0.60
N TYR A 65 -7.26 6.59 -0.57
CA TYR A 65 -7.25 5.84 -1.82
C TYR A 65 -6.73 6.74 -2.93
N THR A 66 -5.83 6.22 -3.77
CA THR A 66 -5.37 6.93 -4.96
C THR A 66 -5.07 5.99 -6.12
N GLU A 67 -5.36 6.47 -7.31
CA GLU A 67 -5.01 5.86 -8.59
C GLU A 67 -3.78 6.54 -9.21
N GLU A 68 -3.48 7.75 -8.75
CA GLU A 68 -2.47 8.62 -9.33
C GLU A 68 -1.12 8.50 -8.60
N ALA A 69 -0.08 8.10 -9.31
CA ALA A 69 1.26 8.03 -8.76
C ALA A 69 1.76 9.38 -8.22
N ALA A 70 1.24 10.50 -8.73
CA ALA A 70 1.58 11.86 -8.28
C ALA A 70 1.08 12.14 -6.85
N GLU A 71 0.04 11.48 -6.39
CA GLU A 71 -0.55 11.66 -5.06
C GLU A 71 0.09 10.75 -4.01
N VAL A 72 0.73 9.66 -4.44
CA VAL A 72 1.36 8.69 -3.52
C VAL A 72 2.37 9.33 -2.56
N PRO A 73 3.26 10.26 -2.99
CA PRO A 73 4.17 10.93 -2.07
C PRO A 73 3.47 11.64 -0.91
N TYR A 74 2.36 12.32 -1.15
CA TYR A 74 1.59 13.04 -0.12
C TYR A 74 0.92 12.07 0.86
N MET A 75 0.34 10.98 0.34
CA MET A 75 -0.22 9.92 1.19
C MET A 75 0.87 9.33 2.10
N LEU A 76 2.06 9.04 1.55
CA LEU A 76 3.16 8.49 2.34
C LEU A 76 3.72 9.51 3.36
N ASP A 77 3.71 10.81 3.07
CA ASP A 77 4.10 11.85 4.05
C ASP A 77 3.19 11.84 5.26
N THR A 78 1.87 11.82 5.07
CA THR A 78 0.89 11.73 6.16
C THR A 78 1.15 10.51 7.05
N ILE A 79 1.47 9.37 6.45
CA ILE A 79 1.77 8.14 7.19
C ILE A 79 3.11 8.25 7.92
N ILE A 80 4.13 8.88 7.31
CA ILE A 80 5.43 9.12 7.93
C ILE A 80 5.31 10.08 9.12
N GLU A 81 4.53 11.14 9.01
CA GLU A 81 4.25 12.07 10.12
C GLU A 81 3.56 11.35 11.28
N THR A 82 2.58 10.50 10.98
CA THR A 82 1.93 9.64 11.97
C THR A 82 2.96 8.70 12.63
N MET A 83 3.83 8.07 11.85
CA MET A 83 4.89 7.20 12.34
C MET A 83 5.83 7.94 13.31
N GLU A 84 6.29 9.12 12.96
CA GLU A 84 7.20 9.92 13.82
C GLU A 84 6.48 10.38 15.10
N THR A 85 5.20 10.74 15.02
CA THR A 85 4.37 11.06 16.19
C THR A 85 4.26 9.87 17.12
N ARG A 86 3.96 8.67 16.58
CA ARG A 86 3.92 7.43 17.38
C ARG A 86 5.26 7.15 18.06
N TYR A 87 6.37 7.33 17.36
CA TYR A 87 7.70 7.18 17.95
C TYR A 87 7.98 8.19 19.09
N LYS A 88 7.51 9.43 18.94
CA LYS A 88 7.61 10.43 20.01
C LYS A 88 6.84 10.00 21.23
N THR A 89 5.58 9.62 21.07
CA THR A 89 4.72 9.14 22.16
C THR A 89 5.29 7.90 22.86
N MET A 90 5.77 6.92 22.09
CA MET A 90 6.42 5.73 22.66
C MET A 90 7.63 6.08 23.53
N ARG A 91 8.48 7.03 23.08
CA ARG A 91 9.63 7.47 23.88
C ARG A 91 9.21 8.16 25.19
N GLU A 92 8.16 8.98 25.14
CA GLU A 92 7.63 9.68 26.31
C GLU A 92 7.07 8.71 27.36
N HIS A 93 6.54 7.55 26.91
CA HIS A 93 5.97 6.52 27.81
C HIS A 93 6.94 5.35 28.08
N GLY A 94 8.15 5.36 27.54
CA GLY A 94 9.11 4.26 27.73
C GLY A 94 8.72 2.98 26.97
N GLU A 95 7.89 3.06 25.96
CA GLU A 95 7.41 1.94 25.15
C GLU A 95 8.32 1.68 23.95
N ASN A 96 8.42 0.44 23.51
CA ASN A 96 9.20 0.03 22.35
C ASN A 96 8.34 -0.43 21.15
N LYS A 97 7.02 -0.48 21.32
CA LYS A 97 6.04 -0.82 20.29
C LYS A 97 4.77 0.00 20.49
N TRP A 98 4.19 0.41 19.37
CA TRP A 98 2.88 1.04 19.35
C TRP A 98 1.78 0.01 19.59
N THR A 99 0.85 0.30 20.50
CA THR A 99 -0.27 -0.57 20.90
C THR A 99 -1.64 -0.04 20.44
N GLY A 100 -1.68 1.14 19.82
CA GLY A 100 -2.91 1.72 19.27
C GLY A 100 -3.29 1.16 17.89
N SER A 101 -4.02 1.95 17.10
CA SER A 101 -4.49 1.56 15.77
C SER A 101 -3.34 1.13 14.84
N HIS A 102 -3.62 0.14 13.97
CA HIS A 102 -2.67 -0.35 12.96
C HIS A 102 -2.90 0.37 11.62
N ILE A 103 -1.85 0.70 10.89
CA ILE A 103 -1.93 1.24 9.53
C ILE A 103 -1.51 0.16 8.54
N TYR A 104 -2.39 -0.13 7.57
CA TYR A 104 -2.11 -0.99 6.43
C TYR A 104 -2.03 -0.16 5.15
N ILE A 105 -0.92 -0.27 4.43
CA ILE A 105 -0.72 0.33 3.11
C ILE A 105 -0.75 -0.81 2.10
N ILE A 106 -1.72 -0.80 1.20
CA ILE A 106 -1.93 -1.84 0.20
C ILE A 106 -1.66 -1.24 -1.19
N ILE A 107 -0.72 -1.83 -1.93
CA ILE A 107 -0.30 -1.37 -3.26
C ILE A 107 -0.54 -2.52 -4.24
N ASP A 108 -1.42 -2.32 -5.23
CA ASP A 108 -1.72 -3.36 -6.23
C ASP A 108 -0.58 -3.61 -7.21
N GLU A 109 0.09 -2.55 -7.68
CA GLU A 109 1.20 -2.70 -8.62
C GLU A 109 2.38 -1.77 -8.24
N LEU A 110 3.35 -2.35 -7.52
CA LEU A 110 4.54 -1.61 -7.08
C LEU A 110 5.42 -1.18 -8.27
N ALA A 111 5.46 -1.98 -9.34
CA ALA A 111 6.28 -1.67 -10.51
C ALA A 111 5.82 -0.37 -11.17
N ASP A 112 4.51 -0.10 -11.25
CA ASP A 112 3.98 1.13 -11.84
C ASP A 112 4.45 2.37 -11.08
N LEU A 113 4.55 2.28 -9.76
CA LEU A 113 5.10 3.36 -8.92
C LEU A 113 6.60 3.55 -9.14
N MET A 114 7.34 2.47 -9.37
CA MET A 114 8.80 2.50 -9.55
C MET A 114 9.22 3.04 -10.92
N ILE A 115 8.34 3.06 -11.92
CA ILE A 115 8.59 3.65 -13.24
C ILE A 115 7.98 5.05 -13.40
N SER A 116 7.17 5.49 -12.44
CA SER A 116 6.53 6.81 -12.47
C SER A 116 7.55 7.96 -12.38
N PRO A 117 7.20 9.19 -12.79
CA PRO A 117 8.05 10.37 -12.59
C PRO A 117 8.43 10.61 -11.12
N GLN A 118 7.56 10.22 -10.18
CA GLN A 118 7.75 10.37 -8.73
C GLN A 118 8.55 9.22 -8.08
N ASN A 119 9.07 8.27 -8.86
CA ASN A 119 9.69 7.04 -8.36
C ASN A 119 10.77 7.24 -7.29
N LYS A 120 11.61 8.27 -7.44
CA LYS A 120 12.70 8.57 -6.50
C LYS A 120 12.15 8.90 -5.11
N GLU A 121 11.14 9.76 -5.07
CA GLU A 121 10.51 10.21 -3.83
C GLU A 121 9.71 9.08 -3.19
N ILE A 122 8.87 8.38 -3.97
CA ILE A 122 8.10 7.23 -3.52
C ILE A 122 9.02 6.17 -2.93
N LYS A 123 10.11 5.83 -3.62
CA LYS A 123 11.10 4.85 -3.16
C LYS A 123 11.69 5.22 -1.80
N LEU A 124 12.11 6.47 -1.60
CA LEU A 124 12.70 6.92 -0.35
C LEU A 124 11.69 6.83 0.81
N LYS A 125 10.45 7.25 0.57
CA LYS A 125 9.37 7.22 1.57
C LYS A 125 8.97 5.78 1.92
N LEU A 126 8.77 4.92 0.92
CA LEU A 126 8.53 3.49 1.14
C LEU A 126 9.66 2.84 1.92
N GLN A 127 10.92 3.13 1.56
CA GLN A 127 12.09 2.59 2.26
C GLN A 127 12.11 3.03 3.74
N LYS A 128 11.79 4.27 4.04
CA LYS A 128 11.69 4.78 5.43
C LYS A 128 10.62 4.02 6.23
N ILE A 129 9.44 3.80 5.64
CA ILE A 129 8.35 3.06 6.30
C ILE A 129 8.72 1.58 6.45
N LEU A 130 9.28 0.94 5.41
CA LEU A 130 9.71 -0.47 5.46
C LEU A 130 10.76 -0.72 6.55
N GLN A 131 11.63 0.25 6.83
CA GLN A 131 12.66 0.13 7.85
C GLN A 131 12.17 0.37 9.28
N LYS A 132 11.20 1.25 9.45
CA LYS A 132 10.76 1.74 10.76
C LYS A 132 9.31 1.39 11.11
N GLY A 133 8.46 1.09 10.14
CA GLY A 133 7.01 0.95 10.32
C GLY A 133 6.59 -0.10 11.34
N ARG A 134 7.35 -1.21 11.44
CA ARG A 134 7.01 -2.34 12.31
C ARG A 134 6.74 -1.93 13.77
N ALA A 135 7.63 -1.16 14.37
CA ALA A 135 7.47 -0.76 15.78
C ALA A 135 6.32 0.26 15.96
N ALA A 136 6.01 1.02 14.91
CA ALA A 136 4.92 1.99 14.88
C ALA A 136 3.58 1.39 14.43
N ALA A 137 3.43 0.07 14.33
CA ALA A 137 2.26 -0.64 13.83
C ALA A 137 1.83 -0.17 12.44
N ILE A 138 2.79 -0.11 11.50
CA ILE A 138 2.55 0.21 10.09
C ILE A 138 3.04 -0.94 9.23
N THR A 139 2.18 -1.48 8.37
CA THR A 139 2.47 -2.60 7.49
C THR A 139 2.25 -2.20 6.03
N ILE A 140 3.23 -2.51 5.17
CA ILE A 140 3.08 -2.41 3.71
C ILE A 140 2.83 -3.80 3.14
N ILE A 141 1.78 -3.93 2.34
CA ILE A 141 1.46 -5.10 1.53
C ILE A 141 1.48 -4.63 0.09
N ALA A 142 2.53 -4.96 -0.63
CA ALA A 142 2.70 -4.55 -2.01
C ALA A 142 2.63 -5.75 -2.94
N ALA A 143 1.96 -5.58 -4.07
CA ALA A 143 1.93 -6.59 -5.11
C ALA A 143 2.62 -6.10 -6.38
N THR A 144 3.09 -7.02 -7.22
CA THR A 144 3.69 -6.71 -8.52
C THR A 144 3.56 -7.87 -9.50
N GLN A 145 3.40 -7.53 -10.77
CA GLN A 145 3.46 -8.48 -11.88
C GLN A 145 4.86 -8.54 -12.50
N ALA A 146 5.69 -7.53 -12.24
CA ALA A 146 7.03 -7.40 -12.80
C ALA A 146 8.11 -7.36 -11.71
N PRO A 147 8.50 -8.51 -11.13
CA PRO A 147 9.50 -8.56 -10.06
C PRO A 147 10.93 -8.33 -10.57
N ASN A 148 11.10 -7.54 -11.62
CA ASN A 148 12.38 -7.28 -12.24
C ASN A 148 13.20 -6.29 -11.40
N ARG A 149 14.45 -6.65 -11.08
CA ARG A 149 15.40 -5.82 -10.31
C ARG A 149 15.75 -4.48 -10.98
N GLN A 150 15.56 -4.35 -12.29
CA GLN A 150 15.73 -3.08 -13.00
C GLN A 150 14.59 -2.11 -12.67
N ILE A 151 13.40 -2.62 -12.35
CA ILE A 151 12.23 -1.84 -12.00
C ILE A 151 12.15 -1.69 -10.47
N ILE A 152 12.11 -2.82 -9.74
CA ILE A 152 12.05 -2.82 -8.27
C ILE A 152 13.44 -3.12 -7.73
N PRO A 153 14.15 -2.12 -7.18
CA PRO A 153 15.52 -2.30 -6.72
C PRO A 153 15.64 -3.36 -5.60
N ALA A 154 16.72 -4.13 -5.63
CA ALA A 154 16.95 -5.20 -4.68
C ALA A 154 16.93 -4.74 -3.21
N ASN A 155 17.45 -3.53 -2.92
CA ASN A 155 17.42 -2.96 -1.58
C ASN A 155 16.01 -2.65 -1.07
N LEU A 156 15.04 -2.40 -1.96
CA LEU A 156 13.64 -2.26 -1.57
C LEU A 156 13.03 -3.63 -1.27
N VAL A 157 13.27 -4.62 -2.15
CA VAL A 157 12.78 -6.01 -1.97
C VAL A 157 13.27 -6.63 -0.66
N LEU A 158 14.53 -6.38 -0.27
CA LEU A 158 15.12 -6.92 0.96
C LEU A 158 14.45 -6.40 2.24
N ASN A 159 13.79 -5.25 2.20
CA ASN A 159 13.04 -4.72 3.34
C ASN A 159 11.65 -5.38 3.52
N PHE A 160 11.15 -6.08 2.51
CA PHE A 160 10.00 -6.96 2.67
C PHE A 160 10.45 -8.28 3.29
N THR A 161 10.25 -8.43 4.59
CA THR A 161 10.66 -9.63 5.34
C THR A 161 9.87 -10.86 4.95
N ASN A 162 8.65 -10.66 4.47
CA ASN A 162 7.77 -11.71 3.98
C ASN A 162 7.54 -11.53 2.49
N ARG A 163 7.64 -12.61 1.74
CA ARG A 163 7.49 -12.58 0.28
C ARG A 163 6.72 -13.79 -0.20
N LEU A 164 5.72 -13.55 -1.02
CA LEU A 164 4.90 -14.58 -1.63
C LEU A 164 5.12 -14.56 -3.14
N ALA A 165 5.70 -15.64 -3.67
CA ALA A 165 5.76 -15.87 -5.10
C ALA A 165 4.58 -16.77 -5.51
N LEU A 166 3.68 -16.23 -6.31
CA LEU A 166 2.72 -16.99 -7.10
C LEU A 166 3.43 -17.48 -8.37
N ARG A 167 2.70 -18.08 -9.33
CA ARG A 167 3.34 -18.52 -10.57
C ARG A 167 4.11 -17.39 -11.24
N CYS A 168 5.38 -17.65 -11.56
CA CYS A 168 6.31 -16.77 -12.27
C CYS A 168 6.56 -17.29 -13.70
N LEU A 169 7.17 -16.46 -14.56
CA LEU A 169 7.56 -16.88 -15.91
C LEU A 169 8.87 -17.68 -15.92
N SER A 170 9.76 -17.42 -14.99
CA SER A 170 11.09 -18.02 -14.97
C SER A 170 11.59 -18.30 -13.55
N SER A 171 12.57 -19.21 -13.47
CA SER A 171 13.31 -19.49 -12.23
C SER A 171 14.11 -18.28 -11.73
N ILE A 172 14.45 -17.34 -12.64
CA ILE A 172 15.13 -16.10 -12.29
C ILE A 172 14.18 -15.21 -11.48
N GLU A 173 12.94 -15.02 -11.95
CA GLU A 173 11.92 -14.25 -11.22
C GLU A 173 11.62 -14.90 -9.86
N SER A 174 11.47 -16.23 -9.82
CA SER A 174 11.27 -16.95 -8.56
C SER A 174 12.37 -16.64 -7.55
N ARG A 175 13.64 -16.75 -7.97
CA ARG A 175 14.79 -16.43 -7.10
C ARG A 175 14.87 -14.95 -6.71
N GLN A 176 14.42 -14.03 -7.57
CA GLN A 176 14.39 -12.61 -7.24
C GLN A 176 13.40 -12.28 -6.11
N ILE A 177 12.31 -13.04 -6.00
CA ILE A 177 11.28 -12.84 -4.99
C ILE A 177 11.61 -13.63 -3.73
N VAL A 178 11.66 -14.94 -3.83
CA VAL A 178 11.70 -15.84 -2.66
C VAL A 178 13.05 -16.54 -2.47
N ASN A 179 14.10 -16.13 -3.18
CA ASN A 179 15.48 -16.63 -3.11
C ASN A 179 15.68 -18.08 -3.59
N VAL A 180 14.62 -18.75 -4.01
CA VAL A 180 14.66 -20.12 -4.56
C VAL A 180 13.91 -20.19 -5.89
N SER A 181 14.26 -21.17 -6.73
CA SER A 181 13.48 -21.54 -7.90
C SER A 181 12.28 -22.39 -7.51
N GLY A 182 11.31 -22.52 -8.43
CA GLY A 182 10.14 -23.38 -8.25
C GLY A 182 8.82 -22.67 -8.46
N ALA A 183 8.75 -21.33 -8.33
CA ALA A 183 7.50 -20.61 -8.59
C ALA A 183 7.11 -20.66 -10.08
N GLU A 184 8.05 -20.85 -11.00
CA GLU A 184 7.80 -21.08 -12.41
C GLU A 184 7.09 -22.42 -12.71
N LEU A 185 7.22 -23.37 -11.79
CA LEU A 185 6.61 -24.70 -11.90
C LEU A 185 5.24 -24.80 -11.21
N LEU A 186 4.83 -23.76 -10.49
CA LEU A 186 3.54 -23.75 -9.82
C LEU A 186 2.38 -23.83 -10.83
N PRO A 187 1.23 -24.43 -10.45
CA PRO A 187 0.02 -24.32 -11.23
C PRO A 187 -0.39 -22.85 -11.39
N LYS A 188 -1.22 -22.57 -12.39
CA LYS A 188 -1.67 -21.20 -12.66
C LYS A 188 -2.34 -20.53 -11.46
N TYR A 189 -3.04 -21.31 -10.64
CA TYR A 189 -3.79 -20.84 -9.48
C TYR A 189 -3.59 -21.75 -8.26
N GLY A 190 -3.93 -21.22 -7.10
CA GLY A 190 -4.13 -21.97 -5.88
C GLY A 190 -2.88 -22.33 -5.08
N LYS A 191 -1.68 -22.04 -5.58
CA LYS A 191 -0.43 -22.31 -4.86
C LYS A 191 0.54 -21.15 -4.94
N GLY A 192 1.40 -21.06 -3.91
CA GLY A 192 2.49 -20.09 -3.84
C GLY A 192 3.69 -20.65 -3.10
N ILE A 193 4.82 -19.98 -3.22
CA ILE A 193 6.00 -20.18 -2.38
C ILE A 193 6.10 -18.95 -1.47
N TYR A 194 6.05 -19.19 -0.17
CA TYR A 194 6.09 -18.14 0.85
C TYR A 194 7.42 -18.20 1.60
N LEU A 195 8.13 -17.08 1.59
CA LEU A 195 9.33 -16.85 2.37
C LEU A 195 8.98 -15.94 3.54
N SER A 196 9.34 -16.35 4.74
CA SER A 196 9.23 -15.59 5.98
C SER A 196 10.51 -15.73 6.80
N PRO A 197 10.65 -15.02 7.94
CA PRO A 197 11.78 -15.25 8.85
C PRO A 197 11.90 -16.70 9.35
N ASP A 198 10.79 -17.45 9.37
CA ASP A 198 10.76 -18.85 9.80
C ASP A 198 11.20 -19.83 8.70
N GLY A 199 11.45 -19.32 7.48
CA GLY A 199 11.92 -20.12 6.35
C GLY A 199 11.05 -20.01 5.10
N ILE A 200 11.24 -20.97 4.20
CA ILE A 200 10.54 -21.05 2.91
C ILE A 200 9.62 -22.24 2.93
N LYS A 201 8.35 -22.03 2.57
CA LYS A 201 7.34 -23.10 2.47
C LYS A 201 6.47 -22.93 1.23
N GLN A 202 6.01 -24.04 0.67
CA GLN A 202 4.91 -24.01 -0.30
C GLN A 202 3.61 -23.83 0.46
N VAL A 203 2.73 -22.97 -0.07
CA VAL A 203 1.44 -22.63 0.54
C VAL A 203 0.32 -22.81 -0.45
N GLU A 204 -0.85 -23.10 0.06
CA GLU A 204 -2.10 -23.03 -0.70
C GLU A 204 -2.68 -21.63 -0.56
N ILE A 205 -3.24 -21.12 -1.67
CA ILE A 205 -3.91 -19.83 -1.71
C ILE A 205 -5.40 -20.07 -1.47
N PRO A 206 -5.93 -19.71 -0.29
CA PRO A 206 -7.33 -19.90 -0.01
C PRO A 206 -8.19 -19.03 -0.92
N LEU A 207 -9.23 -19.61 -1.50
CA LEU A 207 -10.27 -18.84 -2.15
C LEU A 207 -11.10 -18.13 -1.08
N THR A 208 -11.39 -16.87 -1.32
CA THR A 208 -12.25 -16.07 -0.45
C THR A 208 -13.60 -15.81 -1.13
N PRO A 209 -14.70 -15.75 -0.38
CA PRO A 209 -15.96 -15.27 -0.92
C PRO A 209 -15.85 -13.78 -1.30
N SER A 210 -16.90 -13.27 -1.92
CA SER A 210 -17.02 -11.82 -2.17
C SER A 210 -16.83 -11.02 -0.88
N ASN A 211 -16.21 -9.83 -0.96
CA ASN A 211 -15.97 -8.99 0.20
C ASN A 211 -17.13 -8.04 0.52
N LYS A 212 -18.25 -8.11 -0.19
CA LYS A 212 -19.41 -7.23 0.00
C LYS A 212 -19.92 -7.23 1.45
N ASP A 213 -20.01 -8.40 2.08
CA ASP A 213 -20.46 -8.55 3.47
C ASP A 213 -19.58 -7.82 4.49
N VAL A 214 -18.26 -7.87 4.31
CA VAL A 214 -17.32 -7.19 5.23
C VAL A 214 -17.18 -5.70 4.90
N ILE A 215 -17.33 -5.30 3.64
CA ILE A 215 -17.37 -3.90 3.23
C ILE A 215 -18.58 -3.21 3.86
N SER A 216 -19.80 -3.77 3.69
CA SER A 216 -21.01 -3.19 4.26
C SER A 216 -20.93 -3.01 5.78
N ARG A 217 -20.33 -3.97 6.48
CA ARG A 217 -20.10 -3.82 7.92
C ARG A 217 -19.16 -2.66 8.27
N TRP A 218 -18.14 -2.40 7.45
CA TRP A 218 -17.23 -1.27 7.66
C TRP A 218 -17.87 0.06 7.30
N GLU A 219 -18.72 0.10 6.27
CA GLU A 219 -19.51 1.27 5.88
C GLU A 219 -20.47 1.71 7.01
N GLU A 220 -21.15 0.75 7.65
CA GLU A 220 -21.98 1.03 8.83
C GLU A 220 -21.20 1.71 9.96
N TRP A 221 -19.95 1.31 10.18
CA TRP A 221 -19.09 1.91 11.21
C TRP A 221 -18.55 3.29 10.82
N THR A 222 -18.37 3.55 9.54
CA THR A 222 -17.88 4.85 9.04
C THR A 222 -18.98 5.90 8.92
N GLY A 223 -20.24 5.49 8.98
CA GLY A 223 -21.39 6.38 8.78
C GLY A 223 -21.54 6.90 7.35
N ILE A 224 -20.89 6.27 6.39
CA ILE A 224 -21.00 6.61 4.96
C ILE A 224 -22.15 5.78 4.40
N GLU A 225 -23.24 6.44 3.97
CA GLU A 225 -24.32 5.79 3.22
C GLU A 225 -23.79 5.31 1.87
N VAL A 226 -24.05 4.03 1.58
CA VAL A 226 -23.70 3.43 0.29
C VAL A 226 -24.60 4.00 -0.78
N ILE A 227 -24.06 4.77 -1.71
CA ILE A 227 -24.76 5.08 -2.95
C ILE A 227 -24.55 3.87 -3.87
N GLU A 228 -25.57 2.99 -3.94
CA GLU A 228 -25.64 1.90 -4.93
C GLU A 228 -25.86 2.46 -6.33
N GLU A 229 -24.87 3.11 -6.91
CA GLU A 229 -24.83 3.34 -8.35
C GLU A 229 -23.58 2.72 -8.92
N ALA A 230 -23.77 1.70 -9.76
CA ALA A 230 -22.72 1.20 -10.63
C ALA A 230 -22.13 2.38 -11.42
N PRO A 231 -20.82 2.58 -11.48
CA PRO A 231 -20.24 3.70 -12.18
C PRO A 231 -20.60 3.61 -13.66
N GLN A 232 -21.51 4.45 -14.12
CA GLN A 232 -21.49 4.88 -15.49
C GLN A 232 -20.15 5.59 -15.70
N TYR A 233 -19.42 5.18 -16.69
CA TYR A 233 -18.18 5.81 -17.16
C TYR A 233 -18.46 7.30 -17.42
N ILE A 234 -18.25 8.13 -16.43
CA ILE A 234 -18.30 9.58 -16.55
C ILE A 234 -16.91 10.07 -16.22
N SER A 235 -16.20 10.51 -17.24
CA SER A 235 -15.05 11.41 -17.13
C SER A 235 -15.52 12.74 -16.55
N GLN A 236 -15.67 12.80 -15.23
CA GLN A 236 -15.82 14.04 -14.51
C GLN A 236 -14.88 13.98 -13.31
N THR A 237 -13.97 14.92 -13.30
CA THR A 237 -13.12 15.27 -12.17
C THR A 237 -13.98 15.41 -10.91
N ARG A 238 -14.05 14.35 -10.08
CA ARG A 238 -14.61 14.47 -8.74
C ARG A 238 -13.62 15.27 -7.90
N GLU A 239 -14.05 16.43 -7.45
CA GLU A 239 -13.35 17.11 -6.36
C GLU A 239 -13.51 16.25 -5.09
N TYR A 240 -12.42 15.57 -4.71
CA TYR A 240 -12.30 15.02 -3.37
C TYR A 240 -12.37 16.18 -2.38
N PRO A 241 -12.99 16.03 -1.19
CA PRO A 241 -12.86 17.03 -0.15
C PRO A 241 -11.36 17.14 0.17
N ARG A 242 -10.74 18.22 -0.32
CA ARG A 242 -9.33 18.52 -0.09
C ARG A 242 -9.15 18.77 1.40
N GLN A 243 -8.65 17.80 2.12
CA GLN A 243 -8.14 18.01 3.48
C GLN A 243 -6.82 18.82 3.48
N TYR A 244 -6.32 19.17 2.29
CA TYR A 244 -5.13 20.00 2.10
C TYR A 244 -5.50 21.26 1.33
N ASP A 245 -5.59 22.35 2.08
CA ASP A 245 -5.76 23.70 1.51
C ASP A 245 -4.41 24.13 0.86
N MET A 246 -4.26 23.80 -0.43
CA MET A 246 -3.12 24.21 -1.24
C MET A 246 -2.99 25.73 -1.36
N THR A 247 -4.01 26.49 -1.02
CA THR A 247 -3.98 27.97 -1.04
C THR A 247 -2.99 28.51 -0.02
N LYS A 248 -2.73 27.82 1.09
CA LYS A 248 -1.73 28.24 2.08
C LYS A 248 -0.29 28.04 1.61
N PHE A 249 -0.06 27.10 0.68
CA PHE A 249 1.28 26.85 0.14
C PHE A 249 1.70 27.92 -0.87
N TYR A 250 0.75 28.44 -1.67
CA TYR A 250 1.04 29.50 -2.64
C TYR A 250 1.10 30.90 -2.01
N ILE A 251 0.42 31.14 -0.89
CA ILE A 251 0.51 32.42 -0.16
C ILE A 251 1.89 32.53 0.51
N GLY A 252 2.50 31.44 0.99
CA GLY A 252 3.84 31.43 1.55
C GLY A 252 4.94 31.74 0.52
N LEU A 253 4.78 31.32 -0.74
CA LEU A 253 5.72 31.65 -1.82
C LEU A 253 5.53 33.06 -2.37
N GLY A 254 4.29 33.58 -2.40
CA GLY A 254 3.97 34.91 -2.88
C GLY A 254 4.52 36.03 -1.98
N VAL A 255 4.60 35.81 -0.68
CA VAL A 255 5.15 36.78 0.29
C VAL A 255 6.69 36.82 0.25
N ALA A 256 7.34 35.69 -0.13
CA ALA A 256 8.80 35.67 -0.27
C ALA A 256 9.30 36.36 -1.55
N LEU A 257 8.44 36.53 -2.57
CA LEU A 257 8.82 37.21 -3.83
C LEU A 257 8.44 38.70 -3.86
N MET A 258 7.63 39.20 -2.94
CA MET A 258 7.31 40.63 -2.85
C MET A 258 8.29 41.45 -1.98
N GLY A 259 9.24 40.79 -1.31
CA GLY A 259 10.23 41.46 -0.46
C GLY A 259 11.54 41.91 -1.16
N SER A 260 11.72 41.63 -2.44
CA SER A 260 12.95 41.95 -3.18
C SER A 260 12.75 42.68 -4.51
N GLY A 261 11.64 43.35 -4.68
CA GLY A 261 11.32 44.08 -5.90
C GLY A 261 11.16 45.59 -5.71
N LEU A 262 12.27 46.29 -5.50
CA LEU A 262 12.27 47.74 -5.75
C LEU A 262 13.41 48.09 -6.71
N LEU A 263 13.05 48.82 -7.73
CA LEU A 263 13.83 49.62 -8.67
C LEU A 263 14.49 48.87 -9.85
N MET A 264 13.86 48.95 -10.99
CA MET A 264 14.34 49.67 -12.18
C MET A 264 13.23 49.69 -13.24
N ALA A 265 12.51 50.80 -13.26
CA ALA A 265 11.82 51.27 -14.46
C ALA A 265 12.70 52.39 -15.07
N MET A 266 12.67 52.46 -16.43
CA MET A 266 13.26 53.48 -17.31
C MET A 266 14.73 53.29 -17.72
N ILE A 267 15.01 52.68 -18.85
CA ILE A 267 15.24 53.32 -20.15
C ILE A 267 14.94 52.30 -21.23
#